data_cc6f3f8ec50ae5e93922a6b51d3013fe
#
_entry.id   cc6f3f8ec50ae5e93922a6b51d3013fe
#
_cell.length_a   1.000
_cell.length_b   1.000
_cell.length_c   1.000
_cell.angle_alpha   90.00
_cell.angle_beta   90.00
_cell.angle_gamma   90.00
#
_symmetry.space_group_name_H-M   'P 1'
#
loop_
_entity.id
_entity.type
_entity.pdbx_description
1 polymer ?
#
loop_
_entity_poly.entity_id
_entity_poly.type
_entity_poly.pdbx_seq_one_letter_code
_entity_poly.pdbx_strand_id
1 'polypeptide(L)'
;MEELYAELLLWYIGFHTSDRYRSLLDEKFLQDSENEIYLELEECSSSLLDSMGRFKRYWDYECTEIDKGVFGQELFKSLTVAYDTNNFEIAEFGKRCYMLWNMLPNSIDQIEPFHILSYADDPLSWGDEAHTRELYESAFSYYT
;
A
#
# COMPACT_ATOMS: atom_id res chain seq x y z
N MET A 1 1.92 -11.74 5.29
CA MET A 1 0.74 -10.83 5.27
C MET A 1 1.11 -9.41 4.81
N GLU A 2 2.25 -8.90 5.21
CA GLU A 2 2.70 -7.54 4.83
C GLU A 2 2.81 -7.35 3.32
N GLU A 3 3.47 -8.27 2.64
CA GLU A 3 3.63 -8.20 1.19
C GLU A 3 2.29 -8.27 0.45
N LEU A 4 1.39 -9.14 0.93
CA LEU A 4 0.05 -9.28 0.37
C LEU A 4 -0.76 -7.99 0.54
N TYR A 5 -0.69 -7.37 1.71
CA TYR A 5 -1.43 -6.14 1.95
C TYR A 5 -0.90 -4.99 1.10
N ALA A 6 0.42 -4.90 0.93
CA ALA A 6 1.01 -3.91 0.04
C ALA A 6 0.48 -4.07 -1.40
N GLU A 7 0.47 -5.29 -1.93
CA GLU A 7 -0.07 -5.56 -3.27
C GLU A 7 -1.57 -5.26 -3.37
N LEU A 8 -2.33 -5.59 -2.32
CA LEU A 8 -3.75 -5.29 -2.30
C LEU A 8 -4.01 -3.78 -2.35
N LEU A 9 -3.26 -3.00 -1.59
CA LEU A 9 -3.39 -1.54 -1.60
C LEU A 9 -2.99 -0.93 -2.94
N LEU A 10 -1.95 -1.46 -3.58
CA LEU A 10 -1.54 -1.00 -4.91
C LEU A 10 -2.61 -1.30 -5.96
N TRP A 11 -3.30 -2.42 -5.85
CA TRP A 11 -4.49 -2.70 -6.65
C TRP A 11 -5.61 -1.71 -6.32
N TYR A 12 -5.87 -1.49 -5.03
CA TYR A 12 -6.93 -0.56 -4.59
C TYR A 12 -6.78 0.84 -5.19
N ILE A 13 -5.55 1.36 -5.24
CA ILE A 13 -5.31 2.70 -5.78
C ILE A 13 -5.02 2.71 -7.30
N GLY A 14 -5.04 1.54 -7.93
CA GLY A 14 -4.94 1.43 -9.39
C GLY A 14 -3.52 1.50 -9.95
N PHE A 15 -2.48 1.36 -9.14
CA PHE A 15 -1.10 1.32 -9.62
C PHE A 15 -0.70 -0.08 -10.10
N HIS A 16 -1.33 -1.11 -9.56
CA HIS A 16 -1.18 -2.50 -10.00
C HIS A 16 -2.53 -3.09 -10.35
N THR A 17 -2.53 -4.15 -11.17
CA THR A 17 -3.72 -4.93 -11.45
C THR A 17 -3.94 -5.97 -10.36
N SER A 18 -5.13 -6.58 -10.34
CA SER A 18 -5.45 -7.67 -9.41
C SER A 18 -4.55 -8.89 -9.59
N ASP A 19 -3.96 -9.07 -10.78
CA ASP A 19 -3.16 -10.26 -11.11
C ASP A 19 -1.95 -10.42 -10.20
N ARG A 20 -1.28 -9.33 -9.85
CA ARG A 20 -0.12 -9.40 -8.94
C ARG A 20 -0.52 -9.86 -7.56
N TYR A 21 -1.61 -9.32 -7.04
CA TYR A 21 -2.13 -9.73 -5.73
C TYR A 21 -2.51 -11.21 -5.73
N ARG A 22 -3.27 -11.62 -6.74
CA ARG A 22 -3.74 -13.01 -6.83
C ARG A 22 -2.59 -13.99 -7.00
N SER A 23 -1.61 -13.67 -7.83
CA SER A 23 -0.43 -14.52 -8.03
C SER A 23 0.36 -14.69 -6.73
N LEU A 24 0.57 -13.59 -6.00
CA LEU A 24 1.27 -13.65 -4.72
C LEU A 24 0.48 -14.45 -3.69
N LEU A 25 -0.83 -14.26 -3.64
CA LEU A 25 -1.71 -15.01 -2.72
C LEU A 25 -1.68 -16.51 -3.03
N ASP A 26 -1.76 -16.88 -4.31
CA ASP A 26 -1.68 -18.29 -4.72
C ASP A 26 -0.34 -18.91 -4.28
N GLU A 27 0.75 -18.19 -4.45
CA GLU A 27 2.07 -18.63 -4.02
C GLU A 27 2.13 -18.85 -2.51
N LYS A 28 1.63 -17.90 -1.73
CA LYS A 28 1.58 -18.01 -0.26
C LYS A 28 0.70 -19.16 0.19
N PHE A 29 -0.45 -19.32 -0.44
CA PHE A 29 -1.38 -20.40 -0.13
C PHE A 29 -0.75 -21.77 -0.41
N LEU A 30 -0.06 -21.93 -1.54
CA LEU A 30 0.61 -23.19 -1.88
C LEU A 30 1.74 -23.53 -0.91
N GLN A 31 2.41 -22.53 -0.36
CA GLN A 31 3.47 -22.74 0.64
C GLN A 31 2.92 -23.10 2.02
N ASP A 32 1.71 -22.69 2.34
CA ASP A 32 1.10 -22.86 3.66
C ASP A 32 -0.42 -23.06 3.51
N SER A 33 -0.79 -24.19 2.89
CA SER A 33 -2.18 -24.48 2.52
C SER A 33 -3.13 -24.73 3.69
N GLU A 34 -2.58 -24.93 4.90
CA GLU A 34 -3.39 -25.10 6.11
C GLU A 34 -3.68 -23.76 6.82
N ASN A 35 -3.10 -22.68 6.34
CA ASN A 35 -3.33 -21.36 6.90
C ASN A 35 -4.74 -20.88 6.55
N GLU A 36 -5.61 -20.80 7.54
CA GLU A 36 -7.01 -20.39 7.35
C GLU A 36 -7.15 -18.98 6.80
N ILE A 37 -6.22 -18.08 7.13
CA ILE A 37 -6.25 -16.71 6.63
C ILE A 37 -6.04 -16.69 5.12
N TYR A 38 -5.07 -17.44 4.63
CA TYR A 38 -4.83 -17.54 3.19
C TYR A 38 -6.02 -18.15 2.45
N LEU A 39 -6.65 -19.16 3.05
CA LEU A 39 -7.84 -19.76 2.48
C LEU A 39 -9.00 -18.76 2.39
N GLU A 40 -9.24 -18.00 3.46
CA GLU A 40 -10.27 -16.96 3.47
C GLU A 40 -10.00 -15.87 2.44
N LEU A 41 -8.74 -15.46 2.28
CA LEU A 41 -8.35 -14.47 1.28
C LEU A 41 -8.56 -15.00 -0.13
N GLU A 42 -8.26 -16.28 -0.39
CA GLU A 42 -8.52 -16.92 -1.68
C GLU A 42 -10.02 -16.92 -2.00
N GLU A 43 -10.86 -17.23 -1.02
CA GLU A 43 -12.32 -17.28 -1.21
C GLU A 43 -12.90 -15.93 -1.60
N CYS A 44 -12.31 -14.82 -1.16
CA CYS A 44 -12.79 -13.46 -1.49
C CYS A 44 -11.89 -12.72 -2.48
N SER A 45 -10.92 -13.39 -3.11
CA SER A 45 -9.90 -12.76 -3.94
C SER A 45 -10.45 -12.01 -5.17
N SER A 46 -11.67 -12.34 -5.61
CA SER A 46 -12.33 -11.64 -6.72
C SER A 46 -12.94 -10.31 -6.31
N SER A 47 -13.12 -10.08 -5.00
CA SER A 47 -13.71 -8.85 -4.47
C SER A 47 -12.66 -8.04 -3.73
N LEU A 48 -12.29 -6.89 -4.29
CA LEU A 48 -11.34 -5.97 -3.65
C LEU A 48 -11.84 -5.53 -2.27
N LEU A 49 -13.12 -5.15 -2.18
CA LEU A 49 -13.68 -4.65 -0.92
C LEU A 49 -13.72 -5.72 0.16
N ASP A 50 -14.10 -6.96 -0.21
CA ASP A 50 -14.12 -8.07 0.75
C ASP A 50 -12.70 -8.41 1.21
N SER A 51 -11.74 -8.40 0.29
CA SER A 51 -10.33 -8.63 0.61
C SER A 51 -9.80 -7.57 1.57
N MET A 52 -10.11 -6.31 1.33
CA MET A 52 -9.71 -5.21 2.20
C MET A 52 -10.34 -5.34 3.59
N GLY A 53 -11.61 -5.71 3.64
CA GLY A 53 -12.31 -5.96 4.91
C GLY A 53 -11.66 -7.09 5.72
N ARG A 54 -11.25 -8.15 5.04
CA ARG A 54 -10.57 -9.27 5.71
C ARG A 54 -9.21 -8.86 6.28
N PHE A 55 -8.43 -8.06 5.53
CA PHE A 55 -7.16 -7.53 6.03
C PHE A 55 -7.35 -6.56 7.19
N LYS A 56 -8.38 -5.72 7.13
CA LYS A 56 -8.69 -4.80 8.24
C LYS A 56 -8.94 -5.58 9.52
N ARG A 57 -9.72 -6.65 9.45
CA ARG A 57 -9.96 -7.52 10.61
C ARG A 57 -8.67 -8.15 11.12
N TYR A 58 -7.79 -8.57 10.22
CA TYR A 58 -6.49 -9.14 10.59
C TYR A 58 -5.64 -8.13 11.36
N TRP A 59 -5.47 -6.92 10.80
CA TRP A 59 -4.62 -5.90 11.44
C TRP A 59 -5.22 -5.38 12.75
N ASP A 60 -6.53 -5.26 12.83
CA ASP A 60 -7.19 -4.70 14.01
C ASP A 60 -7.31 -5.72 15.17
N TYR A 61 -7.47 -7.00 14.86
CA TYR A 61 -7.86 -7.99 15.88
C TYR A 61 -6.98 -9.24 15.95
N GLU A 62 -6.30 -9.62 14.88
CA GLU A 62 -5.59 -10.91 14.80
C GLU A 62 -4.07 -10.75 14.81
N CYS A 63 -3.55 -9.61 14.41
CA CYS A 63 -2.11 -9.32 14.36
C CYS A 63 -1.75 -8.28 15.40
N THR A 64 -0.73 -8.56 16.23
CA THR A 64 -0.30 -7.63 17.26
C THR A 64 0.48 -6.45 16.70
N GLU A 65 1.25 -6.66 15.63
CA GLU A 65 2.10 -5.62 15.04
C GLU A 65 2.44 -5.96 13.59
N ILE A 66 2.25 -4.99 12.70
CA ILE A 66 2.70 -5.11 11.31
C ILE A 66 4.22 -4.90 11.26
N ASP A 67 4.91 -5.72 10.47
CA ASP A 67 6.34 -5.50 10.19
C ASP A 67 6.48 -4.35 9.21
N LYS A 68 6.70 -3.16 9.75
CA LYS A 68 6.78 -1.93 8.95
C LYS A 68 7.94 -1.90 7.98
N GLY A 69 9.03 -2.61 8.28
CA GLY A 69 10.18 -2.71 7.37
C GLY A 69 9.84 -3.51 6.12
N VAL A 70 9.26 -4.67 6.29
CA VAL A 70 8.84 -5.52 5.16
C VAL A 70 7.75 -4.84 4.35
N PHE A 71 6.71 -4.34 5.04
CA PHE A 71 5.60 -3.66 4.38
C PHE A 71 6.06 -2.41 3.63
N GLY A 72 6.88 -1.59 4.29
CA GLY A 72 7.37 -0.34 3.72
C GLY A 72 8.25 -0.56 2.49
N GLN A 73 9.16 -1.53 2.54
CA GLN A 73 10.00 -1.85 1.38
C GLN A 73 9.17 -2.24 0.16
N GLU A 74 8.20 -3.13 0.34
CA GLU A 74 7.34 -3.58 -0.75
C GLU A 74 6.49 -2.44 -1.29
N LEU A 75 5.88 -1.66 -0.40
CA LEU A 75 5.00 -0.57 -0.79
C LEU A 75 5.76 0.54 -1.51
N PHE A 76 6.81 1.06 -0.90
CA PHE A 76 7.53 2.23 -1.44
C PHE A 76 8.32 1.91 -2.70
N LYS A 77 8.78 0.68 -2.85
CA LYS A 77 9.39 0.21 -4.11
C LYS A 77 8.43 0.41 -5.28
N SER A 78 7.20 -0.03 -5.12
CA SER A 78 6.18 0.09 -6.18
C SER A 78 5.69 1.52 -6.37
N LEU A 79 5.57 2.30 -5.28
CA LEU A 79 5.22 3.71 -5.39
C LEU A 79 6.30 4.50 -6.14
N THR A 80 7.57 4.18 -5.90
CA THR A 80 8.69 4.82 -6.61
C THR A 80 8.61 4.54 -8.11
N VAL A 81 8.33 3.30 -8.49
CA VAL A 81 8.18 2.93 -9.90
C VAL A 81 7.01 3.70 -10.53
N ALA A 82 5.87 3.77 -9.86
CA ALA A 82 4.71 4.52 -10.36
C ALA A 82 5.01 6.01 -10.53
N TYR A 83 5.75 6.58 -9.59
CA TYR A 83 6.16 7.98 -9.64
C TYR A 83 7.13 8.22 -10.81
N ASP A 84 8.14 7.37 -10.97
CA ASP A 84 9.20 7.54 -11.98
C ASP A 84 8.69 7.31 -13.41
N THR A 85 7.68 6.48 -13.60
CA THR A 85 7.13 6.19 -14.94
C THR A 85 6.23 7.31 -15.45
N ASN A 86 5.87 8.29 -14.61
CA ASN A 86 5.01 9.42 -14.96
C ASN A 86 3.66 9.00 -15.57
N ASN A 87 3.13 7.84 -15.18
CA ASN A 87 1.84 7.36 -15.67
C ASN A 87 0.67 8.20 -15.16
N PHE A 88 0.90 9.03 -14.15
CA PHE A 88 -0.10 9.90 -13.55
C PHE A 88 0.46 11.31 -13.39
N GLU A 89 -0.40 12.31 -13.56
CA GLU A 89 -0.05 13.66 -13.15
C GLU A 89 0.17 13.70 -11.64
N ILE A 90 1.01 14.64 -11.19
CA ILE A 90 1.39 14.70 -9.77
C ILE A 90 0.17 14.86 -8.84
N ALA A 91 -0.84 15.60 -9.27
CA ALA A 91 -2.06 15.78 -8.47
C ALA A 91 -2.83 14.45 -8.33
N GLU A 92 -2.93 13.68 -9.41
CA GLU A 92 -3.59 12.37 -9.37
C GLU A 92 -2.77 11.36 -8.56
N PHE A 93 -1.45 11.38 -8.72
CA PHE A 93 -0.56 10.56 -7.90
C PHE A 93 -0.77 10.85 -6.41
N GLY A 94 -0.83 12.13 -6.05
CA GLY A 94 -1.04 12.56 -4.67
C GLY A 94 -2.37 12.09 -4.11
N LYS A 95 -3.42 12.21 -4.90
CA LYS A 95 -4.76 11.75 -4.51
C LYS A 95 -4.77 10.25 -4.21
N ARG A 96 -4.14 9.45 -5.06
CA ARG A 96 -4.06 8.01 -4.89
C ARG A 96 -3.22 7.62 -3.67
N CYS A 97 -2.11 8.30 -3.45
CA CYS A 97 -1.29 8.08 -2.27
C CYS A 97 -2.04 8.41 -0.98
N TYR A 98 -2.84 9.48 -0.98
CA TYR A 98 -3.67 9.83 0.16
C TYR A 98 -4.74 8.76 0.42
N MET A 99 -5.38 8.25 -0.65
CA MET A 99 -6.34 7.14 -0.53
C MET A 99 -5.69 5.91 0.12
N LEU A 100 -4.49 5.58 -0.31
CA LEU A 100 -3.72 4.47 0.25
C LEU A 100 -3.44 4.71 1.74
N TRP A 101 -2.98 5.92 2.07
CA TRP A 101 -2.67 6.26 3.46
C TRP A 101 -3.86 6.04 4.39
N ASN A 102 -5.07 6.38 3.94
CA ASN A 102 -6.29 6.17 4.72
C ASN A 102 -6.57 4.70 5.04
N MET A 103 -5.97 3.77 4.31
CA MET A 103 -6.16 2.34 4.52
C MET A 103 -5.03 1.68 5.30
N LEU A 104 -4.05 2.46 5.76
CA LEU A 104 -2.95 1.93 6.55
C LEU A 104 -3.40 1.58 7.97
N PRO A 105 -2.82 0.52 8.58
CA PRO A 105 -3.06 0.22 9.98
C PRO A 105 -2.71 1.40 10.87
N ASN A 106 -3.49 1.63 11.93
CA ASN A 106 -3.30 2.76 12.85
C ASN A 106 -1.92 2.75 13.52
N SER A 107 -1.29 1.60 13.62
CA SER A 107 0.04 1.48 14.23
C SER A 107 1.15 2.14 13.43
N ILE A 108 0.94 2.39 12.12
CA ILE A 108 2.00 2.93 11.25
C ILE A 108 1.60 4.20 10.51
N ASP A 109 0.33 4.59 10.50
CA ASP A 109 -0.11 5.72 9.67
C ASP A 109 0.47 7.07 10.11
N GLN A 110 0.91 7.21 11.37
CA GLN A 110 1.54 8.41 11.90
C GLN A 110 3.07 8.33 11.94
N ILE A 111 3.65 7.25 11.42
CA ILE A 111 5.10 7.02 11.43
C ILE A 111 5.67 7.36 10.04
N GLU A 112 6.85 7.98 10.00
CA GLU A 112 7.54 8.20 8.73
C GLU A 112 8.14 6.88 8.21
N PRO A 113 8.15 6.67 6.89
CA PRO A 113 7.74 7.61 5.84
C PRO A 113 6.24 7.57 5.50
N PHE A 114 5.46 6.70 6.13
CA PHE A 114 4.03 6.51 5.81
C PHE A 114 3.23 7.81 5.99
N HIS A 115 3.50 8.53 7.07
CA HIS A 115 2.78 9.77 7.37
C HIS A 115 2.97 10.83 6.27
N ILE A 116 4.09 10.81 5.58
CA ILE A 116 4.36 11.76 4.48
C ILE A 116 3.29 11.65 3.39
N LEU A 117 2.77 10.44 3.13
CA LEU A 117 1.73 10.22 2.13
C LEU A 117 0.44 10.98 2.43
N SER A 118 0.21 11.36 3.69
CA SER A 118 -1.00 12.08 4.09
C SER A 118 -0.97 13.56 3.73
N TYR A 119 0.21 14.16 3.56
CA TYR A 119 0.33 15.59 3.36
C TYR A 119 1.26 16.02 2.20
N ALA A 120 1.91 15.06 1.55
CA ALA A 120 2.89 15.38 0.51
C ALA A 120 2.29 16.17 -0.65
N ASP A 121 1.01 16.01 -0.94
CA ASP A 121 0.32 16.75 -2.00
C ASP A 121 -0.23 18.10 -1.56
N ASP A 122 -0.19 18.44 -0.28
CA ASP A 122 -0.69 19.72 0.22
C ASP A 122 -0.06 20.93 -0.48
N PRO A 123 1.27 20.99 -0.72
CA PRO A 123 1.86 22.13 -1.42
C PRO A 123 1.30 22.40 -2.81
N LEU A 124 0.67 21.43 -3.47
CA LEU A 124 0.04 21.65 -4.76
C LEU A 124 -1.09 22.67 -4.68
N SER A 125 -1.76 22.77 -3.53
CA SER A 125 -2.88 23.70 -3.34
C SER A 125 -2.44 25.16 -3.37
N TRP A 126 -1.15 25.45 -3.16
CA TRP A 126 -0.61 26.80 -3.30
C TRP A 126 0.45 26.90 -4.40
N GLY A 127 0.42 25.95 -5.35
CA GLY A 127 1.24 26.03 -6.55
C GLY A 127 2.69 25.61 -6.40
N ASP A 128 3.05 24.93 -5.31
CA ASP A 128 4.44 24.52 -5.03
C ASP A 128 4.65 23.03 -5.34
N GLU A 129 4.66 22.71 -6.63
CA GLU A 129 4.89 21.32 -7.07
C GLU A 129 6.28 20.81 -6.66
N ALA A 130 7.30 21.69 -6.66
CA ALA A 130 8.66 21.32 -6.30
C ALA A 130 8.71 20.77 -4.86
N HIS A 131 8.00 21.40 -3.94
CA HIS A 131 7.94 20.95 -2.55
C HIS A 131 7.26 19.59 -2.42
N THR A 132 6.15 19.38 -3.14
CA THR A 132 5.48 18.09 -3.19
C THR A 132 6.43 16.99 -3.68
N ARG A 133 7.20 17.26 -4.74
CA ARG A 133 8.15 16.28 -5.26
C ARG A 133 9.27 15.96 -4.28
N GLU A 134 9.77 16.97 -3.57
CA GLU A 134 10.77 16.77 -2.51
C GLU A 134 10.24 15.85 -1.41
N LEU A 135 8.99 16.04 -1.00
CA LEU A 135 8.37 15.21 0.04
C LEU A 135 8.24 13.75 -0.41
N TYR A 136 7.78 13.50 -1.64
CA TYR A 136 7.71 12.13 -2.14
C TYR A 136 9.08 11.49 -2.28
N GLU A 137 10.05 12.21 -2.83
CA GLU A 137 11.41 11.69 -3.00
C GLU A 137 12.06 11.38 -1.66
N SER A 138 11.80 12.19 -0.64
CA SER A 138 12.23 11.91 0.74
C SER A 138 11.61 10.63 1.27
N ALA A 139 10.30 10.44 1.04
CA ALA A 139 9.61 9.23 1.48
C ALA A 139 10.18 7.99 0.78
N PHE A 140 10.40 8.06 -0.53
CA PHE A 140 10.91 6.94 -1.32
C PHE A 140 12.32 6.53 -0.94
N SER A 141 13.16 7.48 -0.55
CA SER A 141 14.54 7.20 -0.16
C SER A 141 14.68 6.51 1.19
N TYR A 142 13.61 6.47 1.97
CA TYR A 142 13.65 5.96 3.34
C TYR A 142 14.01 4.47 3.41
N TYR A 143 13.58 3.69 2.42
CA TYR A 143 13.81 2.24 2.37
C TYR A 143 14.80 1.82 1.27
N THR A 144 15.46 2.75 0.64
CA THR A 144 16.48 2.45 -0.38
C THR A 144 17.87 2.33 0.19
#